data_361ef1524ee5ffa1ac73f88766ae6d92
#
_entry.id   361ef1524ee5ffa1ac73f88766ae6d92
#
_cell.length_a   1.000
_cell.length_b   1.000
_cell.length_c   1.000
_cell.angle_alpha   90.00
_cell.angle_beta   90.00
_cell.angle_gamma   90.00
#
_symmetry.space_group_name_H-M   'P 1'
#
loop_
_entity.id
_entity.type
_entity.pdbx_description
1 polymer ?
#
loop_
_entity_poly.entity_id
_entity_poly.type
_entity_poly.pdbx_seq_one_letter_code
_entity_poly.pdbx_strand_id
1 'polypeptide(L)'
;MIVHVEGVLAPDQVAHCRETLAAAPWTDGRATAGEQSARAKRNLQVPEESEVARELGELILGSLGRNPPFVSAALPLRVFPPLFNRYDEGHAFDTHVDNAIRFANSGKGAPVRFRTDVSCTLFLSEPDDYDGGELIVEDAYGEHAIKLPAGDMIVYPASSLHRVAPITRGSRWSAFFWAQSMVRSDEQRTLLYDLDNTIQSLSMTVGQGDAQVVALAGTYNNLLRMWADV
;
A
#
# COMPACT_ATOMS: atom_id res chain seq x y z
N MET A 1 7.56 9.91 -2.72
CA MET A 1 7.15 10.29 -1.33
C MET A 1 6.75 9.06 -0.54
N ILE A 2 6.88 9.11 0.81
CA ILE A 2 6.41 8.06 1.74
C ILE A 2 5.29 8.68 2.58
N VAL A 3 4.11 8.04 2.63
CA VAL A 3 2.91 8.60 3.30
C VAL A 3 2.32 7.57 4.25
N HIS A 4 2.16 7.95 5.52
CA HIS A 4 1.37 7.20 6.50
C HIS A 4 -0.12 7.56 6.31
N VAL A 5 -0.94 6.54 6.10
CA VAL A 5 -2.40 6.64 5.99
C VAL A 5 -3.02 5.97 7.19
N GLU A 6 -3.51 6.79 8.12
CA GLU A 6 -4.10 6.33 9.38
C GLU A 6 -5.51 5.75 9.17
N GLY A 7 -5.86 4.71 9.93
CA GLY A 7 -7.22 4.20 10.05
C GLY A 7 -7.86 3.75 8.74
N VAL A 8 -7.12 3.08 7.84
CA VAL A 8 -7.67 2.48 6.62
C VAL A 8 -8.70 1.43 6.97
N LEU A 9 -8.45 0.65 8.02
CA LEU A 9 -9.41 -0.29 8.61
C LEU A 9 -9.75 0.12 10.04
N ALA A 10 -11.03 0.07 10.38
CA ALA A 10 -11.50 0.21 11.74
C ALA A 10 -11.10 -1.02 12.60
N PRO A 11 -11.04 -0.91 13.94
CA PRO A 11 -10.61 -2.02 14.82
C PRO A 11 -11.41 -3.32 14.64
N ASP A 12 -12.72 -3.25 14.38
CA ASP A 12 -13.57 -4.39 14.10
C ASP A 12 -13.24 -5.07 12.77
N GLN A 13 -12.87 -4.29 11.76
CA GLN A 13 -12.42 -4.79 10.47
C GLN A 13 -11.04 -5.48 10.58
N VAL A 14 -10.13 -4.90 11.37
CA VAL A 14 -8.84 -5.54 11.68
C VAL A 14 -9.05 -6.87 12.40
N ALA A 15 -9.92 -6.90 13.42
CA ALA A 15 -10.25 -8.13 14.15
C ALA A 15 -10.81 -9.20 13.21
N HIS A 16 -11.75 -8.84 12.33
CA HIS A 16 -12.28 -9.73 11.31
C HIS A 16 -11.19 -10.26 10.37
N CYS A 17 -10.31 -9.40 9.86
CA CYS A 17 -9.17 -9.83 9.04
C CYS A 17 -8.28 -10.84 9.78
N ARG A 18 -7.95 -10.56 11.03
CA ARG A 18 -7.09 -11.42 11.86
C ARG A 18 -7.74 -12.78 12.12
N GLU A 19 -9.02 -12.82 12.45
CA GLU A 19 -9.77 -14.05 12.69
C GLU A 19 -9.85 -14.91 11.42
N THR A 20 -10.22 -14.32 10.29
CA THR A 20 -10.31 -15.00 8.99
C THR A 20 -8.95 -15.53 8.54
N LEU A 21 -7.89 -14.72 8.66
CA LEU A 21 -6.52 -15.11 8.33
C LEU A 21 -5.96 -16.19 9.27
N ALA A 22 -6.39 -16.28 10.52
CA ALA A 22 -5.94 -17.33 11.45
C ALA A 22 -6.32 -18.73 10.95
N ALA A 23 -7.44 -18.86 10.25
CA ALA A 23 -7.91 -20.11 9.64
C ALA A 23 -7.49 -20.30 8.16
N ALA A 24 -6.73 -19.34 7.59
CA ALA A 24 -6.39 -19.36 6.18
C ALA A 24 -5.35 -20.45 5.82
N PRO A 25 -5.34 -20.92 4.56
CA PRO A 25 -4.34 -21.88 4.09
C PRO A 25 -3.02 -21.17 3.75
N TRP A 26 -2.20 -20.92 4.75
CA TRP A 26 -0.89 -20.32 4.56
C TRP A 26 0.06 -21.22 3.80
N THR A 27 0.74 -20.69 2.78
CA THR A 27 1.73 -21.37 1.95
C THR A 27 3.06 -20.60 1.95
N ASP A 28 4.13 -21.24 1.47
CA ASP A 28 5.44 -20.58 1.34
C ASP A 28 5.33 -19.40 0.35
N GLY A 29 5.64 -18.19 0.84
CA GLY A 29 5.54 -16.96 0.07
C GLY A 29 6.49 -16.85 -1.13
N ARG A 30 7.47 -17.75 -1.25
CA ARG A 30 8.37 -17.82 -2.41
C ARG A 30 7.63 -18.16 -3.71
N ALA A 31 6.50 -18.87 -3.63
CA ALA A 31 5.71 -19.26 -4.78
C ALA A 31 5.15 -18.07 -5.59
N THR A 32 4.99 -16.90 -4.97
CA THR A 32 4.46 -15.67 -5.61
C THR A 32 5.52 -14.64 -5.98
N ALA A 33 6.79 -14.92 -5.67
CA ALA A 33 7.91 -14.03 -5.95
C ALA A 33 8.59 -14.42 -7.28
N GLY A 34 9.10 -13.42 -8.02
CA GLY A 34 10.01 -13.70 -9.15
C GLY A 34 11.30 -14.37 -8.67
N GLU A 35 12.05 -15.00 -9.57
CA GLU A 35 13.23 -15.84 -9.22
C GLU A 35 14.22 -15.15 -8.27
N GLN A 36 14.50 -13.86 -8.47
CA GLN A 36 15.43 -13.10 -7.64
C GLN A 36 14.83 -12.88 -6.23
N SER A 37 13.60 -12.41 -6.15
CA SER A 37 12.92 -12.14 -4.88
C SER A 37 12.58 -13.44 -4.11
N ALA A 38 12.38 -14.57 -4.80
CA ALA A 38 12.13 -15.86 -4.15
C ALA A 38 13.31 -16.34 -3.29
N ARG A 39 14.56 -16.00 -3.66
CA ARG A 39 15.76 -16.35 -2.89
C ARG A 39 15.89 -15.55 -1.61
N ALA A 40 15.36 -14.32 -1.60
CA ALA A 40 15.44 -13.36 -0.52
C ALA A 40 14.25 -13.43 0.44
N LYS A 41 13.14 -14.09 0.04
CA LYS A 41 11.85 -14.07 0.75
C LYS A 41 11.68 -15.30 1.65
N ARG A 42 11.51 -15.06 2.93
CA ARG A 42 11.15 -16.08 3.95
C ARG A 42 9.92 -15.57 4.70
N ASN A 43 8.75 -15.98 4.26
CA ASN A 43 7.46 -15.68 4.88
C ASN A 43 6.40 -16.69 4.45
N LEU A 44 5.24 -16.61 5.05
CA LEU A 44 4.03 -17.29 4.61
C LEU A 44 3.13 -16.30 3.86
N GLN A 45 2.35 -16.82 2.92
CA GLN A 45 1.41 -16.04 2.13
C GLN A 45 0.12 -16.83 1.90
N VAL A 46 -1.01 -16.14 1.91
CA VAL A 46 -2.29 -16.73 1.52
C VAL A 46 -2.33 -16.82 -0.01
N PRO A 47 -2.76 -17.95 -0.61
CA PRO A 47 -2.88 -18.07 -2.07
C PRO A 47 -3.77 -16.96 -2.65
N GLU A 48 -3.32 -16.32 -3.73
CA GLU A 48 -3.99 -15.16 -4.35
C GLU A 48 -5.44 -15.46 -4.78
N GLU A 49 -5.69 -16.69 -5.24
CA GLU A 49 -7.01 -17.09 -5.76
C GLU A 49 -7.92 -17.72 -4.69
N SER A 50 -7.51 -17.73 -3.42
CA SER A 50 -8.32 -18.25 -2.32
C SER A 50 -9.54 -17.39 -2.06
N GLU A 51 -10.59 -18.01 -1.51
CA GLU A 51 -11.79 -17.29 -1.09
C GLU A 51 -11.49 -16.25 -0.02
N VAL A 52 -10.61 -16.60 0.92
CA VAL A 52 -10.12 -15.70 1.97
C VAL A 52 -9.45 -14.45 1.38
N ALA A 53 -8.53 -14.62 0.42
CA ALA A 53 -7.85 -13.49 -0.20
C ALA A 53 -8.84 -12.57 -0.94
N ARG A 54 -9.84 -13.15 -1.60
CA ARG A 54 -10.88 -12.38 -2.30
C ARG A 54 -11.77 -11.61 -1.32
N GLU A 55 -12.31 -12.27 -0.31
CA GLU A 55 -13.19 -11.67 0.69
C GLU A 55 -12.54 -10.48 1.40
N LEU A 56 -11.35 -10.71 1.97
CA LEU A 56 -10.62 -9.67 2.68
C LEU A 56 -10.08 -8.58 1.73
N GLY A 57 -9.74 -8.97 0.50
CA GLY A 57 -9.36 -8.03 -0.55
C GLY A 57 -10.49 -7.06 -0.90
N GLU A 58 -11.71 -7.54 -1.06
CA GLU A 58 -12.90 -6.70 -1.32
C GLU A 58 -13.18 -5.73 -0.17
N LEU A 59 -13.05 -6.18 1.08
CA LEU A 59 -13.18 -5.33 2.27
C LEU A 59 -12.15 -4.19 2.25
N ILE A 60 -10.88 -4.50 2.01
CA ILE A 60 -9.79 -3.49 1.96
C ILE A 60 -10.03 -2.51 0.80
N LEU A 61 -10.32 -3.01 -0.41
CA LEU A 61 -10.60 -2.16 -1.58
C LEU A 61 -11.79 -1.23 -1.34
N GLY A 62 -12.85 -1.72 -0.66
CA GLY A 62 -14.00 -0.91 -0.27
C GLY A 62 -13.66 0.21 0.70
N SER A 63 -12.70 -0.01 1.60
CA SER A 63 -12.19 1.01 2.53
C SER A 63 -11.32 2.03 1.82
N LEU A 64 -10.42 1.59 0.93
CA LEU A 64 -9.51 2.46 0.17
C LEU A 64 -10.26 3.43 -0.74
N GLY A 65 -11.32 2.99 -1.42
CA GLY A 65 -12.11 3.84 -2.31
C GLY A 65 -12.79 5.03 -1.61
N ARG A 66 -12.86 5.00 -0.28
CA ARG A 66 -13.46 6.04 0.56
C ARG A 66 -12.45 6.72 1.49
N ASN A 67 -11.16 6.50 1.27
CA ASN A 67 -10.08 7.07 2.08
C ASN A 67 -9.41 8.21 1.34
N PRO A 68 -9.73 9.49 1.66
CA PRO A 68 -9.18 10.66 0.94
C PRO A 68 -7.65 10.74 0.99
N PRO A 69 -6.96 10.49 2.11
CA PRO A 69 -5.50 10.48 2.16
C PRO A 69 -4.87 9.48 1.18
N PHE A 70 -5.41 8.27 1.07
CA PHE A 70 -4.94 7.29 0.09
C PHE A 70 -5.16 7.77 -1.35
N VAL A 71 -6.37 8.28 -1.64
CA VAL A 71 -6.72 8.76 -2.99
C VAL A 71 -5.80 9.90 -3.41
N SER A 72 -5.55 10.85 -2.52
CA SER A 72 -4.65 11.99 -2.76
C SER A 72 -3.19 11.55 -2.98
N ALA A 73 -2.68 10.63 -2.15
CA ALA A 73 -1.30 10.17 -2.23
C ALA A 73 -1.03 9.27 -3.46
N ALA A 74 -1.95 8.36 -3.78
CA ALA A 74 -1.74 7.36 -4.81
C ALA A 74 -2.30 7.77 -6.19
N LEU A 75 -3.30 8.68 -6.26
CA LEU A 75 -4.06 9.02 -7.48
C LEU A 75 -4.41 7.75 -8.28
N PRO A 76 -5.13 6.78 -7.69
CA PRO A 76 -5.22 5.43 -8.23
C PRO A 76 -6.10 5.40 -9.49
N LEU A 77 -5.54 4.92 -10.60
CA LEU A 77 -6.29 4.46 -11.77
C LEU A 77 -6.89 3.08 -11.48
N ARG A 78 -6.08 2.20 -10.88
CA ARG A 78 -6.44 0.83 -10.49
C ARG A 78 -5.68 0.45 -9.23
N VAL A 79 -6.27 -0.43 -8.43
CA VAL A 79 -5.59 -1.05 -7.29
C VAL A 79 -5.50 -2.56 -7.52
N PHE A 80 -4.31 -3.13 -7.37
CA PHE A 80 -4.11 -4.58 -7.46
C PHE A 80 -4.81 -5.26 -6.27
N PRO A 81 -5.45 -6.41 -6.46
CA PRO A 81 -6.07 -7.14 -5.35
C PRO A 81 -5.08 -7.37 -4.20
N PRO A 82 -5.46 -7.02 -2.96
CA PRO A 82 -4.57 -7.21 -1.80
C PRO A 82 -4.13 -8.66 -1.61
N LEU A 83 -2.85 -8.81 -1.31
CA LEU A 83 -2.19 -10.07 -0.96
C LEU A 83 -1.90 -10.06 0.54
N PHE A 84 -1.91 -11.22 1.18
CA PHE A 84 -1.73 -11.33 2.62
C PHE A 84 -0.47 -12.11 2.94
N ASN A 85 0.37 -11.54 3.80
CA ASN A 85 1.60 -12.17 4.26
C ASN A 85 1.67 -12.25 5.79
N ARG A 86 2.46 -13.23 6.25
CA ARG A 86 2.78 -13.45 7.64
C ARG A 86 4.27 -13.74 7.77
N TYR A 87 4.90 -13.02 8.67
CA TYR A 87 6.29 -13.24 9.06
C TYR A 87 6.32 -13.71 10.50
N ASP A 88 6.78 -14.93 10.72
CA ASP A 88 7.02 -15.52 12.04
C ASP A 88 8.48 -15.35 12.45
N GLU A 89 8.85 -15.75 13.67
CA GLU A 89 10.22 -15.71 14.16
C GLU A 89 11.21 -16.35 13.16
N GLY A 90 12.29 -15.65 12.86
CA GLY A 90 13.30 -16.01 11.86
C GLY A 90 12.91 -15.69 10.40
N HIS A 91 11.68 -15.25 10.13
CA HIS A 91 11.28 -14.80 8.81
C HIS A 91 11.76 -13.37 8.52
N ALA A 92 12.03 -13.09 7.24
CA ALA A 92 12.50 -11.81 6.74
C ALA A 92 12.22 -11.71 5.23
N PHE A 93 12.40 -10.54 4.66
CA PHE A 93 12.48 -10.34 3.23
C PHE A 93 13.63 -9.37 2.95
N ASP A 94 14.67 -9.85 2.26
CA ASP A 94 15.86 -9.05 1.99
C ASP A 94 15.57 -7.90 1.01
N THR A 95 16.51 -6.97 0.90
CA THR A 95 16.38 -5.78 0.06
C THR A 95 16.06 -6.13 -1.39
N HIS A 96 15.00 -5.53 -1.91
CA HIS A 96 14.53 -5.70 -3.29
C HIS A 96 13.78 -4.47 -3.78
N VAL A 97 13.44 -4.47 -5.06
CA VAL A 97 12.51 -3.54 -5.71
C VAL A 97 11.33 -4.36 -6.23
N ASP A 98 10.14 -3.82 -6.18
CA ASP A 98 8.95 -4.48 -6.73
C ASP A 98 9.02 -4.64 -8.26
N ASN A 99 8.39 -5.71 -8.77
CA ASN A 99 8.27 -5.91 -10.21
C ASN A 99 7.44 -4.79 -10.84
N ALA A 100 7.99 -4.09 -11.81
CA ALA A 100 7.33 -2.95 -12.46
C ALA A 100 6.00 -3.28 -13.15
N ILE A 101 5.84 -4.54 -13.59
CA ILE A 101 4.61 -5.03 -14.24
C ILE A 101 4.16 -6.32 -13.55
N ARG A 102 2.89 -6.35 -13.18
CA ARG A 102 2.18 -7.55 -12.72
C ARG A 102 1.01 -7.87 -13.65
N PHE A 103 0.49 -9.06 -13.50
CA PHE A 103 -0.69 -9.52 -14.23
C PHE A 103 -1.79 -9.83 -13.23
N ALA A 104 -2.91 -9.12 -13.32
CA ALA A 104 -4.09 -9.38 -12.52
C ALA A 104 -5.03 -10.32 -13.27
N ASN A 105 -5.47 -11.40 -12.62
CA ASN A 105 -6.48 -12.29 -13.19
C ASN A 105 -7.84 -11.59 -13.20
N SER A 106 -8.47 -11.50 -14.38
CA SER A 106 -9.78 -10.85 -14.57
C SER A 106 -10.97 -11.81 -14.39
N GLY A 107 -10.73 -13.02 -13.91
CA GLY A 107 -11.73 -14.08 -13.73
C GLY A 107 -12.24 -14.70 -15.03
N LYS A 108 -12.45 -13.94 -16.09
CA LYS A 108 -12.84 -14.39 -17.45
C LYS A 108 -12.07 -13.58 -18.48
N GLY A 109 -11.04 -14.18 -19.08
CA GLY A 109 -10.26 -13.55 -20.14
C GLY A 109 -8.75 -13.61 -19.93
N ALA A 110 -7.98 -12.93 -20.79
CA ALA A 110 -6.54 -12.81 -20.62
C ALA A 110 -6.20 -11.94 -19.41
N PRO A 111 -5.10 -12.27 -18.67
CA PRO A 111 -4.65 -11.46 -17.56
C PRO A 111 -4.42 -10.00 -17.98
N VAL A 112 -4.86 -9.07 -17.15
CA VAL A 112 -4.70 -7.63 -17.40
C VAL A 112 -3.33 -7.20 -16.89
N ARG A 113 -2.55 -6.50 -17.73
CA ARG A 113 -1.29 -5.89 -17.33
C ARG A 113 -1.55 -4.76 -16.35
N PHE A 114 -0.74 -4.73 -15.31
CA PHE A 114 -0.84 -3.77 -14.23
C PHE A 114 0.56 -3.20 -13.93
N ARG A 115 0.71 -1.88 -14.07
CA ARG A 115 1.95 -1.18 -13.70
C ARG A 115 1.93 -0.87 -12.20
N THR A 116 2.98 -1.25 -11.50
CA THR A 116 3.14 -0.99 -10.07
C THR A 116 3.86 0.35 -9.88
N ASP A 117 3.10 1.42 -9.69
CA ASP A 117 3.66 2.76 -9.47
C ASP A 117 3.86 3.03 -7.97
N VAL A 118 2.92 2.58 -7.17
CA VAL A 118 2.85 2.83 -5.73
C VAL A 118 2.68 1.52 -5.00
N SER A 119 3.55 1.26 -4.03
CA SER A 119 3.47 0.12 -3.11
C SER A 119 2.74 0.51 -1.83
N CYS A 120 1.89 -0.39 -1.35
CA CYS A 120 1.08 -0.23 -0.16
C CYS A 120 1.30 -1.41 0.79
N THR A 121 1.52 -1.14 2.06
CA THR A 121 1.52 -2.15 3.12
C THR A 121 0.57 -1.72 4.23
N LEU A 122 -0.51 -2.47 4.40
CA LEU A 122 -1.51 -2.32 5.45
C LEU A 122 -1.15 -3.27 6.60
N PHE A 123 -0.93 -2.71 7.79
CA PHE A 123 -0.56 -3.48 8.98
C PHE A 123 -1.80 -4.11 9.61
N LEU A 124 -1.68 -5.39 9.98
CA LEU A 124 -2.74 -6.17 10.63
C LEU A 124 -2.32 -6.73 12.00
N SER A 125 -1.08 -6.48 12.43
CA SER A 125 -0.57 -6.76 13.78
C SER A 125 -0.26 -5.45 14.47
N GLU A 126 -0.51 -5.38 15.77
CA GLU A 126 -0.05 -4.25 16.58
C GLU A 126 1.48 -4.23 16.68
N PRO A 127 2.10 -3.04 16.82
CA PRO A 127 3.56 -2.93 16.96
C PRO A 127 4.14 -3.77 18.10
N ASP A 128 3.40 -3.96 19.20
CA ASP A 128 3.83 -4.70 20.39
C ASP A 128 3.62 -6.23 20.27
N ASP A 129 2.92 -6.70 19.22
CA ASP A 129 2.71 -8.13 18.96
C ASP A 129 3.99 -8.85 18.53
N TYR A 130 5.01 -8.12 18.07
CA TYR A 130 6.24 -8.70 17.52
C TYR A 130 7.45 -7.78 17.70
N ASP A 131 8.65 -8.33 17.70
CA ASP A 131 9.92 -7.61 17.71
C ASP A 131 10.67 -7.80 16.39
N GLY A 132 11.36 -6.76 15.91
CA GLY A 132 11.87 -6.69 14.55
C GLY A 132 10.74 -6.46 13.56
N GLY A 133 10.90 -6.93 12.32
CA GLY A 133 9.86 -6.91 11.30
C GLY A 133 9.48 -5.52 10.77
N GLU A 134 10.30 -4.52 11.03
CA GLU A 134 10.13 -3.19 10.44
C GLU A 134 10.16 -3.31 8.91
N LEU A 135 9.24 -2.65 8.24
CA LEU A 135 9.38 -2.36 6.82
C LEU A 135 10.38 -1.21 6.68
N ILE A 136 11.51 -1.48 6.07
CA ILE A 136 12.55 -0.48 5.83
C ILE A 136 12.48 -0.09 4.37
N VAL A 137 12.23 1.20 4.10
CA VAL A 137 12.16 1.79 2.76
C VAL A 137 13.30 2.77 2.61
N GLU A 138 14.05 2.66 1.51
CA GLU A 138 15.17 3.55 1.20
C GLU A 138 14.73 4.64 0.22
N ASP A 139 15.12 5.87 0.50
CA ASP A 139 15.01 7.00 -0.42
C ASP A 139 16.33 7.76 -0.52
N ALA A 140 16.33 8.92 -1.19
CA ALA A 140 17.53 9.76 -1.38
C ALA A 140 18.10 10.32 -0.07
N TYR A 141 17.35 10.28 1.03
CA TYR A 141 17.73 10.83 2.33
C TYR A 141 18.15 9.74 3.34
N GLY A 142 17.93 8.47 3.01
CA GLY A 142 18.34 7.33 3.84
C GLY A 142 17.25 6.28 4.01
N GLU A 143 17.35 5.53 5.10
CA GLU A 143 16.43 4.45 5.44
C GLU A 143 15.34 4.93 6.40
N HIS A 144 14.10 4.55 6.11
CA HIS A 144 12.93 4.78 6.95
C HIS A 144 12.43 3.44 7.51
N ALA A 145 12.60 3.23 8.81
CA ALA A 145 12.08 2.06 9.50
C ALA A 145 10.63 2.30 9.93
N ILE A 146 9.71 1.50 9.41
CA ILE A 146 8.27 1.69 9.52
C ILE A 146 7.64 0.51 10.22
N LYS A 147 6.90 0.80 11.31
CA LYS A 147 6.14 -0.16 12.11
C LYS A 147 4.91 0.56 12.66
N LEU A 148 3.75 0.35 12.04
CA LEU A 148 2.52 1.11 12.30
C LEU A 148 1.49 0.29 13.08
N PRO A 149 0.53 0.94 13.75
CA PRO A 149 -0.62 0.29 14.36
C PRO A 149 -1.42 -0.55 13.36
N ALA A 150 -2.12 -1.56 13.86
CA ALA A 150 -3.02 -2.37 13.04
C ALA A 150 -4.18 -1.51 12.51
N GLY A 151 -4.46 -1.62 11.22
CA GLY A 151 -5.42 -0.78 10.50
C GLY A 151 -4.81 0.40 9.77
N ASP A 152 -3.56 0.75 10.07
CA ASP A 152 -2.82 1.79 9.37
C ASP A 152 -2.03 1.24 8.19
N MET A 153 -1.76 2.10 7.22
CA MET A 153 -1.08 1.75 5.98
C MET A 153 0.07 2.71 5.67
N ILE A 154 1.13 2.18 5.11
CA ILE A 154 2.19 2.97 4.48
C ILE A 154 2.09 2.88 2.97
N VAL A 155 2.26 4.02 2.32
CA VAL A 155 2.27 4.20 0.85
C VAL A 155 3.62 4.74 0.45
N TYR A 156 4.30 4.11 -0.52
CA TYR A 156 5.64 4.52 -0.97
C TYR A 156 5.85 4.18 -2.45
N PRO A 157 6.83 4.80 -3.14
CA PRO A 157 7.12 4.49 -4.54
C PRO A 157 7.54 3.03 -4.72
N ALA A 158 6.90 2.30 -5.64
CA ALA A 158 7.24 0.90 -5.91
C ALA A 158 8.67 0.73 -6.48
N SER A 159 9.31 1.83 -6.90
CA SER A 159 10.70 1.88 -7.33
C SER A 159 11.71 1.96 -6.19
N SER A 160 11.26 2.17 -4.94
CA SER A 160 12.15 2.24 -3.77
C SER A 160 12.73 0.88 -3.43
N LEU A 161 14.01 0.83 -3.09
CA LEU A 161 14.61 -0.31 -2.40
C LEU A 161 13.92 -0.47 -1.04
N HIS A 162 13.51 -1.69 -0.70
CA HIS A 162 12.88 -1.94 0.59
C HIS A 162 13.09 -3.38 1.05
N ARG A 163 12.93 -3.60 2.36
CA ARG A 163 13.08 -4.91 3.00
C ARG A 163 12.16 -5.03 4.22
N VAL A 164 11.94 -6.26 4.69
CA VAL A 164 11.35 -6.54 6.00
C VAL A 164 12.44 -7.11 6.90
N ALA A 165 12.75 -6.40 7.97
CA ALA A 165 13.74 -6.82 8.97
C ALA A 165 13.35 -8.18 9.57
N PRO A 166 14.33 -9.00 10.04
CA PRO A 166 14.02 -10.28 10.67
C PRO A 166 13.10 -10.11 11.90
N ILE A 167 12.10 -11.00 11.98
CA ILE A 167 11.29 -11.14 13.20
C ILE A 167 12.11 -11.88 14.24
N THR A 168 12.20 -11.33 15.44
CA THR A 168 12.92 -11.94 16.58
C THR A 168 12.01 -12.46 17.66
N ARG A 169 10.73 -12.03 17.68
CA ARG A 169 9.65 -12.52 18.55
C ARG A 169 8.31 -12.29 17.90
N GLY A 170 7.37 -13.18 18.11
CA GLY A 170 5.98 -12.99 17.68
C GLY A 170 5.74 -13.17 16.19
N SER A 171 4.74 -12.48 15.66
CA SER A 171 4.29 -12.67 14.26
C SER A 171 3.73 -11.38 13.68
N ARG A 172 4.29 -10.92 12.56
CA ARG A 172 3.84 -9.74 11.81
C ARG A 172 2.92 -10.18 10.67
N TRP A 173 1.69 -9.70 10.68
CA TRP A 173 0.72 -9.92 9.61
C TRP A 173 0.43 -8.62 8.89
N SER A 174 0.32 -8.68 7.57
CA SER A 174 0.00 -7.51 6.75
C SER A 174 -0.69 -7.90 5.45
N ALA A 175 -1.46 -6.96 4.90
CA ALA A 175 -1.83 -6.97 3.50
C ALA A 175 -0.87 -6.06 2.72
N PHE A 176 -0.50 -6.47 1.50
CA PHE A 176 0.33 -5.67 0.62
C PHE A 176 -0.22 -5.72 -0.81
N PHE A 177 -0.12 -4.61 -1.50
CA PHE A 177 -0.65 -4.45 -2.84
C PHE A 177 -0.04 -3.24 -3.52
N TRP A 178 -0.44 -3.02 -4.77
CA TRP A 178 0.07 -1.88 -5.55
C TRP A 178 -1.08 -1.07 -6.12
N ALA A 179 -0.85 0.23 -6.30
CA ALA A 179 -1.70 1.08 -7.12
C ALA A 179 -0.98 1.43 -8.43
N GLN A 180 -1.69 1.24 -9.53
CA GLN A 180 -1.36 1.90 -10.78
C GLN A 180 -1.93 3.30 -10.70
N SER A 181 -1.06 4.29 -10.68
CA SER A 181 -1.47 5.69 -10.61
C SER A 181 -1.88 6.25 -11.96
N MET A 182 -2.83 7.17 -11.96
CA MET A 182 -3.11 8.03 -13.12
C MET A 182 -1.91 8.91 -13.48
N VAL A 183 -1.06 9.24 -12.51
CA VAL A 183 0.15 10.06 -12.70
C VAL A 183 1.38 9.19 -12.48
N ARG A 184 2.15 8.93 -13.53
CA ARG A 184 3.30 8.00 -13.51
C ARG A 184 4.45 8.46 -12.65
N SER A 185 4.82 9.77 -12.76
CA SER A 185 5.99 10.32 -12.06
C SER A 185 5.70 10.47 -10.58
N ASP A 186 6.63 9.99 -9.73
CA ASP A 186 6.55 10.16 -8.28
C ASP A 186 6.69 11.63 -7.90
N GLU A 187 7.52 12.38 -8.60
CA GLU A 187 7.72 13.82 -8.37
C GLU A 187 6.43 14.61 -8.63
N GLN A 188 5.72 14.28 -9.73
CA GLN A 188 4.45 14.92 -10.04
C GLN A 188 3.36 14.56 -9.02
N ARG A 189 3.31 13.29 -8.58
CA ARG A 189 2.40 12.87 -7.50
C ARG A 189 2.69 13.61 -6.20
N THR A 190 3.97 13.76 -5.84
CA THR A 190 4.39 14.49 -4.65
C THR A 190 3.91 15.93 -4.71
N LEU A 191 4.11 16.63 -5.83
CA LEU A 191 3.65 18.01 -6.01
C LEU A 191 2.12 18.13 -5.91
N LEU A 192 1.38 17.19 -6.49
CA LEU A 192 -0.09 17.18 -6.40
C LEU A 192 -0.55 16.91 -4.96
N TYR A 193 0.09 15.99 -4.26
CA TYR A 193 -0.23 15.67 -2.87
C TYR A 193 0.02 16.87 -1.94
N ASP A 194 1.15 17.54 -2.08
CA ASP A 194 1.49 18.73 -1.29
C ASP A 194 0.52 19.89 -1.56
N LEU A 195 0.17 20.07 -2.84
CA LEU A 195 -0.79 21.08 -3.25
C LEU A 195 -2.20 20.77 -2.71
N ASP A 196 -2.65 19.53 -2.79
CA ASP A 196 -3.95 19.09 -2.26
C ASP A 196 -4.04 19.30 -0.75
N ASN A 197 -3.02 18.88 0.02
CA ASN A 197 -2.95 19.11 1.46
C ASN A 197 -2.97 20.60 1.81
N THR A 198 -2.27 21.41 1.02
CA THR A 198 -2.27 22.87 1.21
C THR A 198 -3.65 23.47 0.98
N ILE A 199 -4.36 23.05 -0.09
CA ILE A 199 -5.72 23.48 -0.40
C ILE A 199 -6.67 23.08 0.73
N GLN A 200 -6.60 21.82 1.21
CA GLN A 200 -7.44 21.34 2.29
C GLN A 200 -7.20 22.13 3.59
N SER A 201 -5.94 22.33 3.98
CA SER A 201 -5.58 23.11 5.17
C SER A 201 -6.05 24.58 5.08
N LEU A 202 -5.86 25.21 3.92
CA LEU A 202 -6.32 26.58 3.69
C LEU A 202 -7.86 26.65 3.75
N SER A 203 -8.54 25.70 3.11
CA SER A 203 -10.02 25.67 3.07
C SER A 203 -10.64 25.53 4.47
N MET A 204 -9.98 24.82 5.39
CA MET A 204 -10.41 24.73 6.79
C MET A 204 -10.29 26.08 7.52
N THR A 205 -9.34 26.91 7.11
CA THR A 205 -9.09 28.21 7.75
C THR A 205 -9.98 29.34 7.21
N VAL A 206 -10.12 29.42 5.87
CA VAL A 206 -10.81 30.55 5.21
C VAL A 206 -12.14 30.16 4.54
N GLY A 207 -12.45 28.86 4.49
CA GLY A 207 -13.63 28.31 3.84
C GLY A 207 -13.40 27.91 2.37
N GLN A 208 -14.16 26.93 1.90
CA GLN A 208 -14.03 26.37 0.53
C GLN A 208 -14.39 27.38 -0.59
N GLY A 209 -15.18 28.39 -0.29
CA GLY A 209 -15.59 29.43 -1.25
C GLY A 209 -14.61 30.60 -1.37
N ASP A 210 -13.52 30.60 -0.61
CA ASP A 210 -12.50 31.63 -0.72
C ASP A 210 -11.84 31.65 -2.10
N ALA A 211 -11.61 32.85 -2.64
CA ALA A 211 -11.09 33.02 -4.00
C ALA A 211 -9.70 32.37 -4.19
N GLN A 212 -8.87 32.36 -3.15
CA GLN A 212 -7.54 31.71 -3.21
C GLN A 212 -7.67 30.19 -3.21
N VAL A 213 -8.59 29.61 -2.41
CA VAL A 213 -8.88 28.18 -2.39
C VAL A 213 -9.38 27.73 -3.76
N VAL A 214 -10.31 28.47 -4.35
CA VAL A 214 -10.85 28.18 -5.70
C VAL A 214 -9.73 28.26 -6.76
N ALA A 215 -8.86 29.27 -6.71
CA ALA A 215 -7.75 29.42 -7.63
C ALA A 215 -6.73 28.27 -7.52
N LEU A 216 -6.37 27.85 -6.31
CA LEU A 216 -5.45 26.73 -6.07
C LEU A 216 -6.07 25.40 -6.50
N ALA A 217 -7.35 25.18 -6.20
CA ALA A 217 -8.09 23.98 -6.68
C ALA A 217 -8.17 23.95 -8.20
N GLY A 218 -8.34 25.10 -8.86
CA GLY A 218 -8.25 25.23 -10.32
C GLY A 218 -6.88 24.83 -10.85
N THR A 219 -5.80 25.28 -10.20
CA THR A 219 -4.41 24.91 -10.54
C THR A 219 -4.20 23.41 -10.38
N TYR A 220 -4.59 22.81 -9.25
CA TYR A 220 -4.52 21.38 -9.00
C TYR A 220 -5.19 20.56 -10.11
N ASN A 221 -6.45 20.91 -10.42
CA ASN A 221 -7.20 20.20 -11.46
C ASN A 221 -6.58 20.33 -12.86
N ASN A 222 -5.96 21.48 -13.16
CA ASN A 222 -5.28 21.66 -14.45
C ASN A 222 -3.99 20.87 -14.54
N LEU A 223 -3.19 20.82 -13.46
CA LEU A 223 -2.00 19.97 -13.39
C LEU A 223 -2.38 18.48 -13.51
N LEU A 224 -3.44 18.06 -12.83
CA LEU A 224 -3.93 16.68 -12.93
C LEU A 224 -4.35 16.34 -14.36
N ARG A 225 -5.08 17.24 -15.08
CA ARG A 225 -5.42 17.03 -16.51
C ARG A 225 -4.18 16.92 -17.41
N MET A 226 -3.13 17.67 -17.11
CA MET A 226 -1.89 17.64 -17.90
C MET A 226 -1.09 16.37 -17.70
N TRP A 227 -1.15 15.78 -16.50
CA TRP A 227 -0.27 14.68 -16.11
C TRP A 227 -0.97 13.32 -16.03
N ALA A 228 -2.29 13.30 -15.95
CA ALA A 228 -3.04 12.04 -15.85
C ALA A 228 -3.04 11.29 -17.20
N ASP A 229 -2.79 9.97 -17.10
CA ASP A 229 -2.88 8.98 -18.16
C ASP A 229 -3.98 7.96 -17.74
N VAL A 230 -5.18 8.06 -18.34
CA VAL A 230 -6.41 7.35 -18.00
C VAL A 230 -6.92 6.48 -19.13
#